data_bdf9cc59ac62c6a2295d465b70f7a5e5
#
_entry.id   bdf9cc59ac62c6a2295d465b70f7a5e5
#
_cell.length_a   1.000
_cell.length_b   1.000
_cell.length_c   1.000
_cell.angle_alpha   90.00
_cell.angle_beta   90.00
_cell.angle_gamma   90.00
#
_symmetry.space_group_name_H-M   'P 1'
#
loop_
_entity.id
_entity.type
_entity.pdbx_description
1 polymer ?
#
loop_
_entity_poly.entity_id
_entity_poly.type
_entity_poly.pdbx_seq_one_letter_code
_entity_poly.pdbx_strand_id
1 'polypeptide(L)'
;TICPDGKLRINPDALGARILEAELFLENNPRFEKQNEIATIYKDCLALYLLGADNTPAFPGNKLNDRFLKSYQAAATKYADAPFGQLISEYLTVLKQNKYRKNKQVLDFVKQKTA
;
A
#
# COMPACT_ATOMS: atom_id res chain seq x y z
N THR A 1 1.62 -5.93 13.78
CA THR A 1 1.72 -4.77 12.91
C THR A 1 1.41 -3.48 13.66
N ILE A 2 2.05 -2.39 13.26
CA ILE A 2 1.87 -1.09 13.86
C ILE A 2 0.70 -0.33 13.21
N CYS A 3 0.31 -0.73 12.00
CA CYS A 3 -0.79 -0.07 11.32
C CYS A 3 -2.10 -0.30 12.09
N PRO A 4 -2.84 0.77 12.46
CA PRO A 4 -4.06 0.63 13.26
C PRO A 4 -5.13 -0.26 12.64
N ASP A 5 -5.17 -0.35 11.30
CA ASP A 5 -6.16 -1.15 10.59
C ASP A 5 -5.77 -2.62 10.47
N GLY A 6 -4.56 -3.00 10.93
CA GLY A 6 -4.03 -4.35 10.73
C GLY A 6 -4.79 -5.46 11.47
N LYS A 7 -5.55 -5.12 12.52
CA LYS A 7 -6.36 -6.07 13.29
C LYS A 7 -7.80 -6.16 12.82
N LEU A 8 -8.23 -5.23 11.97
CA LEU A 8 -9.58 -5.18 11.44
C LEU A 8 -9.58 -5.72 10.02
N ARG A 9 -10.79 -6.05 9.55
CA ARG A 9 -10.94 -6.41 8.16
C ARG A 9 -10.57 -5.20 7.29
N ILE A 10 -9.65 -5.39 6.35
CA ILE A 10 -9.13 -4.29 5.55
C ILE A 10 -10.16 -3.81 4.53
N ASN A 11 -10.42 -2.50 4.55
CA ASN A 11 -11.08 -1.80 3.46
C ASN A 11 -9.96 -1.12 2.65
N PRO A 12 -9.66 -1.60 1.43
CA PRO A 12 -8.51 -1.07 0.67
C PRO A 12 -8.60 0.44 0.44
N ASP A 13 -9.76 0.98 0.09
CA ASP A 13 -9.89 2.40 -0.19
C ASP A 13 -9.64 3.26 1.05
N ALA A 14 -10.18 2.83 2.21
CA ALA A 14 -9.94 3.54 3.46
C ALA A 14 -8.47 3.47 3.88
N LEU A 15 -7.84 2.32 3.69
CA LEU A 15 -6.42 2.15 4.01
C LEU A 15 -5.54 3.02 3.10
N GLY A 16 -5.85 3.08 1.80
CA GLY A 16 -5.14 3.94 0.86
C GLY A 16 -5.23 5.41 1.25
N ALA A 17 -6.41 5.87 1.67
CA ALA A 17 -6.59 7.25 2.14
C ALA A 17 -5.73 7.55 3.38
N ARG A 18 -5.62 6.61 4.31
CA ARG A 18 -4.75 6.77 5.49
C ARG A 18 -3.28 6.87 5.12
N ILE A 19 -2.86 6.05 4.17
CA ILE A 19 -1.46 6.07 3.70
C ILE A 19 -1.15 7.45 3.10
N LEU A 20 -2.05 7.98 2.28
CA LEU A 20 -1.87 9.31 1.71
C LEU A 20 -1.80 10.39 2.80
N GLU A 21 -2.68 10.32 3.81
CA GLU A 21 -2.64 11.26 4.93
C GLU A 21 -1.30 11.24 5.65
N ALA A 22 -0.75 10.05 5.91
CA ALA A 22 0.55 9.91 6.57
C ALA A 22 1.66 10.50 5.71
N GLU A 23 1.63 10.26 4.39
CA GLU A 23 2.61 10.81 3.46
C GLU A 23 2.59 12.34 3.47
N LEU A 24 1.39 12.93 3.37
CA LEU A 24 1.24 14.38 3.38
C LEU A 24 1.68 14.98 4.72
N PHE A 25 1.37 14.30 5.82
CA PHE A 25 1.82 14.75 7.14
C PHE A 25 3.34 14.80 7.22
N LEU A 26 4.02 13.75 6.73
CA LEU A 26 5.49 13.69 6.74
C LEU A 26 6.11 14.78 5.87
N GLU A 27 5.52 15.07 4.72
CA GLU A 27 5.99 16.12 3.82
C GLU A 27 5.85 17.51 4.45
N ASN A 28 4.72 17.75 5.15
CA ASN A 28 4.40 19.06 5.71
C ASN A 28 5.00 19.29 7.10
N ASN A 29 5.54 18.24 7.73
CA ASN A 29 6.09 18.30 9.10
C ASN A 29 7.42 17.57 9.18
N PRO A 30 8.44 17.99 8.38
CA PRO A 30 9.70 17.24 8.30
C PRO A 30 10.52 17.23 9.58
N ARG A 31 10.23 18.17 10.51
CA ARG A 31 10.94 18.27 11.81
C ARG A 31 10.13 17.79 13.00
N PHE A 32 9.01 17.10 12.74
CA PHE A 32 8.19 16.55 13.81
C PHE A 32 9.01 15.52 14.61
N GLU A 33 8.96 15.60 15.96
CA GLU A 33 9.75 14.73 16.83
C GLU A 33 9.50 13.24 16.60
N LYS A 34 8.26 12.86 16.30
CA LYS A 34 7.86 11.48 16.09
C LYS A 34 7.82 11.10 14.61
N GLN A 35 8.56 11.80 13.78
CA GLN A 35 8.60 11.53 12.34
C GLN A 35 8.93 10.07 12.03
N ASN A 36 9.90 9.48 12.75
CA ASN A 36 10.29 8.10 12.54
C ASN A 36 9.17 7.12 12.87
N GLU A 37 8.38 7.40 13.90
CA GLU A 37 7.22 6.57 14.25
C GLU A 37 6.16 6.63 13.15
N ILE A 38 5.87 7.83 12.64
CA ILE A 38 4.90 8.01 11.56
C ILE A 38 5.39 7.33 10.28
N ALA A 39 6.68 7.42 9.98
CA ALA A 39 7.27 6.75 8.83
C ALA A 39 7.14 5.23 8.94
N THR A 40 7.31 4.67 10.13
CA THR A 40 7.14 3.24 10.37
C THR A 40 5.68 2.81 10.17
N ILE A 41 4.73 3.60 10.69
CA ILE A 41 3.30 3.35 10.49
C ILE A 41 2.97 3.40 8.99
N TYR A 42 3.50 4.39 8.27
CA TYR A 42 3.32 4.51 6.83
C TYR A 42 3.75 3.23 6.11
N LYS A 43 4.95 2.73 6.42
CA LYS A 43 5.49 1.52 5.79
C LYS A 43 4.67 0.29 6.11
N ASP A 44 4.22 0.14 7.36
CA ASP A 44 3.40 -1.00 7.77
C ASP A 44 2.03 -0.96 7.09
N CYS A 45 1.41 0.21 7.01
CA CYS A 45 0.14 0.36 6.31
C CYS A 45 0.30 0.11 4.81
N LEU A 46 1.41 0.56 4.23
CA LEU A 46 1.70 0.30 2.82
C LEU A 46 1.84 -1.19 2.54
N ALA A 47 2.57 -1.92 3.40
CA ALA A 47 2.71 -3.37 3.25
C ALA A 47 1.34 -4.07 3.31
N LEU A 48 0.48 -3.67 4.25
CA LEU A 48 -0.88 -4.20 4.34
C LEU A 48 -1.71 -3.87 3.09
N TYR A 49 -1.54 -2.68 2.56
CA TYR A 49 -2.26 -2.27 1.35
C TYR A 49 -1.83 -3.09 0.13
N LEU A 50 -0.54 -3.38 0.03
CA LEU A 50 0.00 -4.10 -1.14
C LEU A 50 -0.17 -5.61 -1.05
N LEU A 51 -0.18 -6.20 0.14
CA LEU A 51 -0.24 -7.66 0.33
C LEU A 51 -1.49 -8.14 1.09
N GLY A 52 -2.19 -7.24 1.78
CA GLY A 52 -3.31 -7.61 2.63
C GLY A 52 -2.85 -8.20 3.96
N ALA A 53 -3.81 -8.71 4.73
CA ALA A 53 -3.58 -9.37 6.01
C ALA A 53 -4.17 -10.78 5.97
N ASP A 54 -3.89 -11.59 7.00
CA ASP A 54 -4.38 -12.97 7.06
C ASP A 54 -5.90 -13.07 6.93
N ASN A 55 -6.62 -12.13 7.55
CA ASN A 55 -8.09 -12.10 7.52
C ASN A 55 -8.64 -11.41 6.27
N THR A 56 -7.82 -10.68 5.52
CA THR A 56 -8.22 -9.98 4.30
C THR A 56 -7.03 -9.97 3.33
N PRO A 57 -6.69 -11.13 2.73
CA PRO A 57 -5.53 -11.19 1.84
C PRO A 57 -5.80 -10.46 0.53
N ALA A 58 -4.76 -9.79 0.01
CA ALA A 58 -4.84 -9.17 -1.32
C ALA A 58 -4.76 -10.23 -2.42
N PHE A 59 -4.11 -11.36 -2.16
CA PHE A 59 -3.89 -12.43 -3.13
C PHE A 59 -4.42 -13.78 -2.64
N PRO A 60 -5.74 -13.93 -2.47
CA PRO A 60 -6.29 -15.24 -2.10
C PRO A 60 -6.01 -16.23 -3.23
N GLY A 61 -5.42 -17.39 -2.90
CA GLY A 61 -5.03 -18.36 -3.91
C GLY A 61 -3.97 -17.85 -4.89
N ASN A 62 -3.12 -16.92 -4.45
CA ASN A 62 -2.03 -16.29 -5.22
C ASN A 62 -2.47 -15.39 -6.37
N LYS A 63 -3.75 -15.10 -6.50
CA LYS A 63 -4.27 -14.18 -7.51
C LYS A 63 -4.84 -12.93 -6.86
N LEU A 64 -4.58 -11.76 -7.43
CA LEU A 64 -5.03 -10.49 -6.86
C LEU A 64 -6.56 -10.42 -6.78
N ASN A 65 -7.05 -10.01 -5.62
CA ASN A 65 -8.47 -9.78 -5.34
C ASN A 65 -8.96 -8.53 -6.09
N ASP A 66 -10.17 -8.59 -6.65
CA ASP A 66 -10.74 -7.48 -7.42
C ASP A 66 -10.89 -6.20 -6.61
N ARG A 67 -11.23 -6.27 -5.33
CA ARG A 67 -11.39 -5.08 -4.49
C ARG A 67 -10.06 -4.35 -4.36
N PHE A 68 -8.97 -5.09 -4.16
CA PHE A 68 -7.64 -4.49 -4.08
C PHE A 68 -7.22 -3.91 -5.45
N LEU A 69 -7.47 -4.64 -6.53
CA LEU A 69 -7.14 -4.16 -7.87
C LEU A 69 -7.86 -2.85 -8.19
N LYS A 70 -9.16 -2.79 -7.93
CA LYS A 70 -9.96 -1.57 -8.17
C LYS A 70 -9.46 -0.42 -7.32
N SER A 71 -9.09 -0.69 -6.05
CA SER A 71 -8.54 0.32 -5.18
C SER A 71 -7.21 0.86 -5.70
N TYR A 72 -6.32 -0.02 -6.17
CA TYR A 72 -5.03 0.40 -6.75
C TYR A 72 -5.25 1.28 -7.99
N GLN A 73 -6.16 0.88 -8.86
CA GLN A 73 -6.47 1.67 -10.07
C GLN A 73 -7.00 3.06 -9.70
N ALA A 74 -7.90 3.13 -8.73
CA ALA A 74 -8.44 4.38 -8.26
C ALA A 74 -7.37 5.26 -7.61
N ALA A 75 -6.50 4.68 -6.77
CA ALA A 75 -5.43 5.42 -6.11
C ALA A 75 -4.41 5.96 -7.12
N ALA A 76 -4.03 5.16 -8.10
CA ALA A 76 -3.09 5.58 -9.12
C ALA A 76 -3.61 6.76 -9.94
N THR A 77 -4.93 6.82 -10.16
CA THR A 77 -5.56 7.92 -10.90
C THR A 77 -5.80 9.13 -9.99
N LYS A 78 -6.42 8.90 -8.83
CA LYS A 78 -6.81 9.98 -7.91
C LYS A 78 -5.61 10.69 -7.31
N TYR A 79 -4.55 9.95 -7.02
CA TYR A 79 -3.35 10.47 -6.35
C TYR A 79 -2.14 10.51 -7.30
N ALA A 80 -2.38 10.71 -8.59
CA ALA A 80 -1.33 10.66 -9.62
C ALA A 80 -0.18 11.64 -9.36
N ASP A 81 -0.46 12.76 -8.69
CA ASP A 81 0.55 13.78 -8.39
C ASP A 81 1.31 13.51 -7.08
N ALA A 82 0.90 12.52 -6.29
CA ALA A 82 1.54 12.19 -5.03
C ALA A 82 2.49 11.00 -5.20
N PRO A 83 3.59 10.92 -4.42
CA PRO A 83 4.48 9.77 -4.48
C PRO A 83 3.76 8.44 -4.24
N PHE A 84 2.80 8.40 -3.33
CA PHE A 84 1.99 7.20 -3.10
C PHE A 84 1.26 6.74 -4.37
N GLY A 85 0.59 7.65 -5.06
CA GLY A 85 -0.12 7.32 -6.30
C GLY A 85 0.82 6.83 -7.38
N GLN A 86 2.00 7.45 -7.48
CA GLN A 86 3.03 7.03 -8.44
C GLN A 86 3.57 5.64 -8.11
N LEU A 87 3.77 5.33 -6.83
CA LEU A 87 4.17 4.01 -6.37
C LEU A 87 3.13 2.95 -6.74
N ILE A 88 1.85 3.25 -6.54
CA ILE A 88 0.77 2.33 -6.88
C ILE A 88 0.68 2.12 -8.39
N SER A 89 0.93 3.16 -9.18
CA SER A 89 1.00 3.03 -10.64
C SER A 89 2.12 2.07 -11.06
N GLU A 90 3.30 2.18 -10.43
CA GLU A 90 4.40 1.25 -10.67
C GLU A 90 4.03 -0.18 -10.27
N TYR A 91 3.36 -0.33 -9.12
CA TYR A 91 2.91 -1.64 -8.65
C TYR A 91 1.93 -2.29 -9.62
N LEU A 92 0.99 -1.51 -10.17
CA LEU A 92 0.07 -1.99 -11.19
C LEU A 92 0.81 -2.51 -12.43
N THR A 93 1.87 -1.83 -12.85
CA THR A 93 2.70 -2.28 -13.97
C THR A 93 3.35 -3.63 -13.66
N VAL A 94 3.93 -3.78 -12.47
CA VAL A 94 4.54 -5.05 -12.04
C VAL A 94 3.49 -6.15 -11.97
N LEU A 95 2.33 -5.87 -11.40
CA LEU A 95 1.23 -6.83 -11.31
C LEU A 95 0.77 -7.29 -12.70
N LYS A 96 0.62 -6.36 -13.63
CA LYS A 96 0.20 -6.68 -14.99
C LYS A 96 1.23 -7.58 -15.68
N GLN A 97 2.52 -7.29 -15.53
CA GLN A 97 3.61 -8.09 -16.09
C GLN A 97 3.63 -9.51 -15.53
N ASN A 98 3.13 -9.71 -14.31
CA ASN A 98 3.10 -11.00 -13.63
C ASN A 98 1.69 -11.62 -13.59
N LYS A 99 0.79 -11.16 -14.48
CA LYS A 99 -0.58 -11.66 -14.61
C LYS A 99 -1.38 -11.60 -13.31
N TYR A 100 -1.11 -10.55 -12.52
CA TYR A 100 -1.78 -10.29 -11.24
C TYR A 100 -1.63 -11.43 -10.23
N ARG A 101 -0.49 -12.15 -10.29
CA ARG A 101 -0.18 -13.24 -9.36
C ARG A 101 0.90 -12.82 -8.38
N LYS A 102 0.77 -13.31 -7.14
CA LYS A 102 1.80 -13.09 -6.12
C LYS A 102 2.97 -14.03 -6.39
N ASN A 103 4.04 -13.49 -6.94
CA ASN A 103 5.27 -14.24 -7.21
C ASN A 103 6.47 -13.48 -6.63
N LYS A 104 7.67 -13.99 -6.87
CA LYS A 104 8.89 -13.39 -6.33
C LYS A 104 9.05 -11.93 -6.74
N GLN A 105 8.78 -11.60 -8.00
CA GLN A 105 8.96 -10.24 -8.50
C GLN A 105 8.02 -9.25 -7.80
N VAL A 106 6.76 -9.65 -7.58
CA VAL A 106 5.79 -8.84 -6.85
C VAL A 106 6.23 -8.67 -5.39
N LEU A 107 6.65 -9.76 -4.73
CA LEU A 107 7.12 -9.71 -3.34
C LEU A 107 8.38 -8.86 -3.19
N ASP A 108 9.31 -8.95 -4.13
CA ASP A 108 10.53 -8.13 -4.12
C ASP A 108 10.20 -6.64 -4.26
N PHE A 109 9.25 -6.31 -5.12
CA PHE A 109 8.80 -4.92 -5.26
C PHE A 109 8.25 -4.38 -3.92
N VAL A 110 7.36 -5.15 -3.29
CA VAL A 110 6.77 -4.74 -2.00
C VAL A 110 7.86 -4.59 -0.94
N LYS A 111 8.77 -5.55 -0.86
CA LYS A 111 9.87 -5.51 0.10
C LYS A 111 10.74 -4.29 -0.10
N GLN A 112 11.06 -3.94 -1.34
CA GLN A 112 11.87 -2.77 -1.66
C GLN A 112 11.18 -1.48 -1.24
N LYS A 113 9.86 -1.36 -1.47
CA LYS A 113 9.12 -0.12 -1.19
C LYS A 113 8.74 0.04 0.29
N THR A 114 8.78 -1.04 1.06
CA THR A 114 8.44 -1.01 2.49
C THR A 114 9.66 -1.19 3.41
N ALA A 115 10.82 -1.18 2.84
CA ALA A 115 12.08 -1.32 3.60
C ALA A 115 12.38 -0.07 4.44
#